data_cc00f2bd1b17eb441ce15996ba4a779e
#
_entry.id   cc00f2bd1b17eb441ce15996ba4a779e
#
_cell.length_a   1.000
_cell.length_b   1.000
_cell.length_c   1.000
_cell.angle_alpha   90.00
_cell.angle_beta   90.00
_cell.angle_gamma   90.00
#
_symmetry.space_group_name_H-M   'P 1'
#
loop_
_entity.id
_entity.type
_entity.pdbx_description
1 polymer ?
#
loop_
_entity_poly.entity_id
_entity_poly.type
_entity_poly.pdbx_seq_one_letter_code
_entity_poly.pdbx_strand_id
1 'polypeptide(L)'
;MKRVLITGKGSYIGSHFRDYLREFPNDYYVEELDVRDDSWKQFDFSKFDVVYHVAGIAHIKETKENASLYYKVNRDLAVEIAKLSKSYGVKHFIFMSSMSVYGLIYSNDLITVNTKTNPNTNYGKSKIQAENEILKLADDTFKVSVLRPPMVYGKNSPGNMTKLINAVKKVHIFPTLKNERSSITIDKLCESILDTINEEKEGILLPQNDQYMCTYDTVRRQMREDNIKVVYISLFNPILRLLIGKVGVITKTFGDLKYER
;
A
#
# COMPACT_ATOMS: atom_id res chain seq x y z
N MET A 1 15.47 21.78 8.33
CA MET A 1 15.48 20.79 7.26
C MET A 1 15.38 19.40 7.89
N LYS A 2 14.26 18.71 7.70
CA LYS A 2 14.01 17.36 8.26
C LYS A 2 14.69 16.29 7.38
N ARG A 3 15.40 15.35 7.98
CA ARG A 3 16.18 14.33 7.28
C ARG A 3 15.40 13.01 7.24
N VAL A 4 15.04 12.55 6.04
CA VAL A 4 14.20 11.37 5.80
C VAL A 4 15.00 10.29 5.10
N LEU A 5 15.08 9.10 5.71
CA LEU A 5 15.62 7.89 5.11
C LEU A 5 14.50 7.02 4.58
N ILE A 6 14.57 6.66 3.31
CA ILE A 6 13.63 5.72 2.68
C ILE A 6 14.34 4.37 2.49
N THR A 7 13.87 3.33 3.18
CA THR A 7 14.41 1.98 2.97
C THR A 7 13.63 1.24 1.89
N GLY A 8 14.32 0.57 1.00
CA GLY A 8 13.73 -0.06 -0.18
C GLY A 8 13.99 0.71 -1.47
N LYS A 9 15.27 1.06 -1.66
CA LYS A 9 15.78 1.78 -2.83
C LYS A 9 15.26 1.21 -4.15
N GLY A 10 14.72 2.10 -5.00
CA GLY A 10 14.16 1.76 -6.30
C GLY A 10 12.76 1.13 -6.25
N SER A 11 12.10 1.06 -5.10
CA SER A 11 10.70 0.63 -5.02
C SER A 11 9.77 1.67 -5.65
N TYR A 12 8.63 1.24 -6.20
CA TYR A 12 7.67 2.14 -6.85
C TYR A 12 7.24 3.28 -5.91
N ILE A 13 6.76 2.96 -4.72
CA ILE A 13 6.27 3.97 -3.76
C ILE A 13 7.44 4.80 -3.21
N GLY A 14 8.56 4.16 -2.85
CA GLY A 14 9.73 4.85 -2.30
C GLY A 14 10.32 5.88 -3.25
N SER A 15 10.47 5.51 -4.54
CA SER A 15 11.01 6.42 -5.57
C SER A 15 10.08 7.60 -5.83
N HIS A 16 8.74 7.39 -5.88
CA HIS A 16 7.80 8.50 -6.03
C HIS A 16 7.83 9.44 -4.81
N PHE A 17 7.89 8.90 -3.60
CA PHE A 17 7.98 9.72 -2.41
C PHE A 17 9.31 10.47 -2.31
N ARG A 18 10.43 9.84 -2.68
CA ARG A 18 11.72 10.54 -2.81
C ARG A 18 11.62 11.72 -3.77
N ASP A 19 11.05 11.50 -4.95
CA ASP A 19 10.95 12.55 -5.98
C ASP A 19 10.00 13.67 -5.54
N TYR A 20 8.91 13.32 -4.84
CA TYR A 20 7.99 14.26 -4.22
C TYR A 20 8.68 15.14 -3.15
N LEU A 21 9.49 14.56 -2.26
CA LEU A 21 10.24 15.34 -1.26
C LEU A 21 11.29 16.28 -1.88
N ARG A 22 11.84 15.92 -3.04
CA ARG A 22 12.81 16.77 -3.76
C ARG A 22 12.21 18.06 -4.32
N GLU A 23 10.89 18.17 -4.37
CA GLU A 23 10.20 19.43 -4.70
C GLU A 23 10.31 20.46 -3.56
N PHE A 24 10.70 20.02 -2.35
CA PHE A 24 10.86 20.87 -1.16
C PHE A 24 12.29 20.81 -0.59
N PRO A 25 13.32 21.21 -1.37
CA PRO A 25 14.73 20.98 -1.01
C PRO A 25 15.21 21.79 0.19
N ASN A 26 14.51 22.85 0.57
CA ASN A 26 14.83 23.66 1.76
C ASN A 26 14.28 23.04 3.06
N ASP A 27 13.25 22.20 2.94
CA ASP A 27 12.54 21.63 4.09
C ASP A 27 12.98 20.20 4.38
N TYR A 28 13.32 19.43 3.32
CA TYR A 28 13.64 18.01 3.45
C TYR A 28 14.97 17.65 2.78
N TYR A 29 15.75 16.83 3.49
CA TYR A 29 16.82 16.02 2.90
C TYR A 29 16.35 14.58 2.83
N VAL A 30 16.43 13.95 1.66
CA VAL A 30 15.97 12.58 1.44
C VAL A 30 17.09 11.69 0.90
N GLU A 31 17.23 10.51 1.49
CA GLU A 31 18.15 9.47 1.03
C GLU A 31 17.43 8.13 0.93
N GLU A 32 17.82 7.31 -0.05
CA GLU A 32 17.32 5.94 -0.20
C GLU A 32 18.39 4.93 0.21
N LEU A 33 18.02 3.98 1.06
CA LEU A 33 18.87 2.88 1.50
C LEU A 33 18.45 1.57 0.83
N ASP A 34 19.40 0.89 0.20
CA ASP A 34 19.22 -0.49 -0.26
C ASP A 34 19.33 -1.45 0.93
N VAL A 35 18.34 -2.32 1.05
CA VAL A 35 18.26 -3.29 2.16
C VAL A 35 18.16 -4.73 1.66
N ARG A 36 18.60 -4.99 0.42
CA ARG A 36 18.58 -6.34 -0.19
C ARG A 36 19.71 -7.23 0.28
N ASP A 37 20.80 -6.66 0.70
CA ASP A 37 21.93 -7.35 1.34
C ASP A 37 22.17 -6.78 2.74
N ASP A 38 23.10 -7.36 3.50
CA ASP A 38 23.32 -7.02 4.90
C ASP A 38 24.17 -5.73 5.12
N SER A 39 24.59 -5.04 4.07
CA SER A 39 25.41 -3.81 4.17
C SER A 39 24.70 -2.68 4.93
N TRP A 40 23.37 -2.64 4.89
CA TRP A 40 22.56 -1.66 5.63
C TRP A 40 22.73 -1.75 7.15
N LYS A 41 23.18 -2.86 7.70
CA LYS A 41 23.42 -3.04 9.16
C LYS A 41 24.54 -2.16 9.67
N GLN A 42 25.44 -1.72 8.80
CA GLN A 42 26.54 -0.82 9.10
C GLN A 42 26.22 0.65 8.77
N PHE A 43 25.01 0.91 8.28
CA PHE A 43 24.58 2.25 7.89
C PHE A 43 24.29 3.10 9.15
N ASP A 44 24.71 4.36 9.14
CA ASP A 44 24.53 5.29 10.23
C ASP A 44 23.15 5.97 10.18
N PHE A 45 22.19 5.42 10.92
CA PHE A 45 20.83 5.94 11.01
C PHE A 45 20.74 7.23 11.85
N SER A 46 21.74 7.56 12.69
CA SER A 46 21.71 8.73 13.58
C SER A 46 21.61 10.06 12.85
N LYS A 47 21.88 10.08 11.57
CA LYS A 47 21.79 11.26 10.70
C LYS A 47 20.37 11.62 10.29
N PHE A 48 19.37 10.78 10.61
CA PHE A 48 18.00 10.94 10.12
C PHE A 48 17.01 11.15 11.27
N ASP A 49 16.04 12.03 11.02
CA ASP A 49 14.93 12.29 11.94
C ASP A 49 13.81 11.25 11.75
N VAL A 50 13.61 10.82 10.50
CA VAL A 50 12.52 9.93 10.09
C VAL A 50 13.09 8.78 9.25
N VAL A 51 12.64 7.56 9.54
CA VAL A 51 12.83 6.39 8.68
C VAL A 51 11.48 5.95 8.12
N TYR A 52 11.33 6.04 6.79
CA TYR A 52 10.19 5.50 6.08
C TYR A 52 10.55 4.13 5.49
N HIS A 53 10.01 3.07 6.10
CA HIS A 53 10.25 1.69 5.67
C HIS A 53 9.19 1.23 4.68
N VAL A 54 9.56 1.23 3.40
CA VAL A 54 8.70 0.80 2.28
C VAL A 54 9.23 -0.48 1.58
N ALA A 55 10.39 -0.98 2.01
CA ALA A 55 10.92 -2.26 1.53
C ALA A 55 9.93 -3.40 1.79
N GLY A 56 9.77 -4.25 0.81
CA GLY A 56 8.90 -5.41 0.94
C GLY A 56 8.63 -6.11 -0.39
N ILE A 57 8.17 -7.33 -0.31
CA ILE A 57 7.68 -8.10 -1.46
C ILE A 57 6.16 -8.16 -1.41
N ALA A 58 5.49 -7.85 -2.52
CA ALA A 58 4.03 -7.74 -2.58
C ALA A 58 3.41 -8.45 -3.80
N HIS A 59 3.85 -8.19 -4.99
CA HIS A 59 3.15 -8.53 -6.23
C HIS A 59 3.66 -9.82 -6.92
N ILE A 60 4.37 -10.68 -6.21
CA ILE A 60 4.78 -11.99 -6.69
C ILE A 60 3.70 -13.03 -6.37
N LYS A 61 3.61 -14.08 -7.19
CA LYS A 61 2.70 -15.20 -6.93
C LYS A 61 3.21 -15.98 -5.72
N GLU A 62 2.37 -16.12 -4.70
CA GLU A 62 2.69 -16.93 -3.53
C GLU A 62 2.76 -18.41 -3.91
N THR A 63 3.84 -19.08 -3.48
CA THR A 63 4.04 -20.52 -3.59
C THR A 63 4.54 -21.05 -2.24
N LYS A 64 4.57 -22.37 -2.07
CA LYS A 64 5.13 -22.97 -0.84
C LYS A 64 6.61 -22.64 -0.67
N GLU A 65 7.35 -22.60 -1.77
CA GLU A 65 8.80 -22.37 -1.81
C GLU A 65 9.16 -20.94 -1.40
N ASN A 66 8.34 -19.94 -1.76
CA ASN A 66 8.62 -18.53 -1.44
C ASN A 66 7.88 -18.02 -0.20
N ALA A 67 7.10 -18.85 0.49
CA ALA A 67 6.34 -18.44 1.66
C ALA A 67 7.23 -17.85 2.76
N SER A 68 8.38 -18.47 3.06
CA SER A 68 9.33 -18.00 4.08
C SER A 68 9.94 -16.64 3.74
N LEU A 69 10.09 -16.33 2.45
CA LEU A 69 10.66 -15.06 2.00
C LEU A 69 9.77 -13.86 2.39
N TYR A 70 8.42 -14.03 2.40
CA TYR A 70 7.52 -12.99 2.88
C TYR A 70 7.78 -12.62 4.34
N TYR A 71 8.01 -13.61 5.20
CA TYR A 71 8.30 -13.36 6.61
C TYR A 71 9.69 -12.74 6.79
N LYS A 72 10.70 -13.26 6.09
CA LYS A 72 12.07 -12.73 6.16
C LYS A 72 12.12 -11.25 5.74
N VAL A 73 11.44 -10.89 4.64
CA VAL A 73 11.53 -9.52 4.08
C VAL A 73 10.50 -8.56 4.68
N ASN A 74 9.22 -8.98 4.77
CA ASN A 74 8.18 -8.05 5.21
C ASN A 74 8.04 -7.94 6.73
N ARG A 75 8.53 -8.93 7.50
CA ARG A 75 8.48 -8.94 8.96
C ARG A 75 9.86 -8.75 9.57
N ASP A 76 10.75 -9.71 9.38
CA ASP A 76 12.01 -9.76 10.14
C ASP A 76 12.89 -8.55 9.81
N LEU A 77 13.11 -8.26 8.54
CA LEU A 77 13.84 -7.09 8.09
C LEU A 77 13.20 -5.78 8.58
N ALA A 78 11.87 -5.65 8.49
CA ALA A 78 11.17 -4.44 8.93
C ALA A 78 11.35 -4.20 10.44
N VAL A 79 11.21 -5.27 11.24
CA VAL A 79 11.39 -5.20 12.70
C VAL A 79 12.84 -4.90 13.07
N GLU A 80 13.81 -5.50 12.39
CA GLU A 80 15.23 -5.26 12.61
C GLU A 80 15.61 -3.80 12.32
N ILE A 81 15.15 -3.26 11.17
CA ILE A 81 15.37 -1.84 10.82
C ILE A 81 14.69 -0.90 11.82
N ALA A 82 13.48 -1.21 12.27
CA ALA A 82 12.79 -0.38 13.27
C ALA A 82 13.56 -0.34 14.62
N LYS A 83 14.05 -1.50 15.10
CA LYS A 83 14.88 -1.59 16.31
C LYS A 83 16.18 -0.83 16.16
N LEU A 84 16.85 -0.98 15.01
CA LEU A 84 18.09 -0.27 14.74
C LEU A 84 17.86 1.24 14.66
N SER A 85 16.81 1.69 13.96
CA SER A 85 16.42 3.10 13.90
C SER A 85 16.23 3.70 15.31
N LYS A 86 15.50 3.00 16.18
CA LYS A 86 15.30 3.41 17.57
C LYS A 86 16.64 3.52 18.33
N SER A 87 17.51 2.52 18.20
CA SER A 87 18.81 2.51 18.91
C SER A 87 19.76 3.63 18.46
N TYR A 88 19.59 4.12 17.23
CA TYR A 88 20.34 5.27 16.69
C TYR A 88 19.69 6.64 17.01
N GLY A 89 18.56 6.66 17.73
CA GLY A 89 17.90 7.90 18.13
C GLY A 89 17.03 8.55 17.05
N VAL A 90 16.67 7.82 16.00
CA VAL A 90 15.62 8.25 15.05
C VAL A 90 14.34 8.56 15.82
N LYS A 91 13.65 9.65 15.47
CA LYS A 91 12.46 10.12 16.21
C LYS A 91 11.17 9.51 15.72
N HIS A 92 11.08 9.21 14.43
CA HIS A 92 9.84 8.74 13.81
C HIS A 92 10.10 7.60 12.82
N PHE A 93 9.42 6.48 13.02
CA PHE A 93 9.47 5.33 12.14
C PHE A 93 8.10 5.15 11.46
N ILE A 94 8.08 5.18 10.14
CA ILE A 94 6.85 5.01 9.34
C ILE A 94 6.94 3.67 8.61
N PHE A 95 6.02 2.77 8.92
CA PHE A 95 5.95 1.45 8.31
C PHE A 95 4.88 1.38 7.22
N MET A 96 5.27 1.02 6.01
CA MET A 96 4.34 0.76 4.91
C MET A 96 3.75 -0.64 5.05
N SER A 97 2.54 -0.71 5.58
CA SER A 97 1.72 -1.92 5.64
C SER A 97 0.74 -2.02 4.46
N SER A 98 -0.43 -2.56 4.63
CA SER A 98 -1.43 -2.75 3.57
C SER A 98 -2.82 -3.06 4.12
N MET A 99 -3.87 -2.72 3.38
CA MET A 99 -5.25 -3.21 3.59
C MET A 99 -5.33 -4.75 3.64
N SER A 100 -4.37 -5.47 3.06
CA SER A 100 -4.34 -6.94 3.04
C SER A 100 -4.29 -7.58 4.44
N VAL A 101 -3.93 -6.84 5.49
CA VAL A 101 -3.93 -7.32 6.89
C VAL A 101 -5.33 -7.66 7.39
N TYR A 102 -6.37 -7.07 6.80
CA TYR A 102 -7.76 -7.40 7.14
C TYR A 102 -8.22 -8.72 6.53
N GLY A 103 -7.53 -9.26 5.51
CA GLY A 103 -7.90 -10.51 4.84
C GLY A 103 -9.18 -10.45 4.00
N LEU A 104 -9.73 -9.25 3.83
CA LEU A 104 -10.98 -9.02 3.12
C LEU A 104 -10.72 -8.74 1.63
N ILE A 105 -11.53 -9.34 0.78
CA ILE A 105 -11.58 -9.03 -0.67
C ILE A 105 -12.88 -8.30 -1.03
N TYR A 106 -13.84 -8.30 -0.09
CA TYR A 106 -15.15 -7.70 -0.16
C TYR A 106 -15.71 -7.54 1.26
N SER A 107 -16.46 -6.48 1.51
CA SER A 107 -17.20 -6.27 2.75
C SER A 107 -18.39 -5.34 2.49
N ASN A 108 -19.51 -5.60 3.16
CA ASN A 108 -20.64 -4.66 3.23
C ASN A 108 -20.38 -3.56 4.27
N ASP A 109 -19.57 -3.88 5.29
CA ASP A 109 -19.23 -2.97 6.38
C ASP A 109 -18.00 -2.12 6.02
N LEU A 110 -17.93 -0.94 6.60
CA LEU A 110 -16.76 -0.08 6.51
C LEU A 110 -15.61 -0.66 7.35
N ILE A 111 -14.41 -0.58 6.82
CA ILE A 111 -13.20 -0.98 7.54
C ILE A 111 -12.69 0.26 8.28
N THR A 112 -12.46 0.10 9.58
CA THR A 112 -11.90 1.10 10.48
C THR A 112 -10.54 0.64 11.00
N VAL A 113 -9.84 1.47 11.74
CA VAL A 113 -8.60 1.09 12.47
C VAL A 113 -8.84 -0.03 13.47
N ASN A 114 -10.08 -0.12 14.02
CA ASN A 114 -10.50 -1.13 14.99
C ASN A 114 -11.04 -2.42 14.35
N THR A 115 -11.19 -2.46 13.04
CA THR A 115 -11.63 -3.68 12.35
C THR A 115 -10.63 -4.80 12.58
N LYS A 116 -11.14 -5.98 13.01
CA LYS A 116 -10.31 -7.14 13.31
C LYS A 116 -9.52 -7.58 12.08
N THR A 117 -8.21 -7.69 12.24
CA THR A 117 -7.31 -8.24 11.21
C THR A 117 -7.41 -9.76 11.17
N ASN A 118 -7.51 -10.32 9.95
CA ASN A 118 -7.56 -11.77 9.73
C ASN A 118 -6.96 -12.12 8.34
N PRO A 119 -5.66 -11.87 8.13
CA PRO A 119 -5.03 -12.07 6.83
C PRO A 119 -4.99 -13.55 6.43
N ASN A 120 -5.29 -13.81 5.16
CA ASN A 120 -5.33 -15.14 4.57
C ASN A 120 -4.18 -15.44 3.61
N THR A 121 -3.31 -14.46 3.34
CA THR A 121 -2.11 -14.59 2.50
C THR A 121 -0.84 -14.46 3.32
N ASN A 122 0.29 -15.02 2.86
CA ASN A 122 1.59 -14.84 3.52
C ASN A 122 2.01 -13.37 3.56
N TYR A 123 1.68 -12.61 2.51
CA TYR A 123 1.87 -11.17 2.49
C TYR A 123 1.13 -10.47 3.63
N GLY A 124 -0.17 -10.65 3.75
CA GLY A 124 -0.95 -10.02 4.82
C GLY A 124 -0.52 -10.48 6.22
N LYS A 125 -0.22 -11.80 6.38
CA LYS A 125 0.26 -12.37 7.66
C LYS A 125 1.62 -11.79 8.06
N SER A 126 2.55 -11.67 7.13
CA SER A 126 3.87 -11.09 7.41
C SER A 126 3.77 -9.61 7.77
N LYS A 127 2.89 -8.84 7.09
CA LYS A 127 2.67 -7.42 7.41
C LYS A 127 2.07 -7.23 8.81
N ILE A 128 1.01 -7.95 9.18
CA ILE A 128 0.40 -7.80 10.51
C ILE A 128 1.34 -8.24 11.63
N GLN A 129 2.16 -9.27 11.42
CA GLN A 129 3.18 -9.67 12.41
C GLN A 129 4.24 -8.58 12.58
N ALA A 130 4.67 -7.94 11.49
CA ALA A 130 5.60 -6.80 11.57
C ALA A 130 4.96 -5.61 12.33
N GLU A 131 3.72 -5.23 11.99
CA GLU A 131 3.00 -4.16 12.70
C GLU A 131 2.98 -4.39 14.21
N ASN A 132 2.60 -5.59 14.64
CA ASN A 132 2.48 -5.94 16.05
C ASN A 132 3.81 -5.80 16.80
N GLU A 133 4.94 -6.11 16.17
CA GLU A 133 6.26 -5.97 16.79
C GLU A 133 6.77 -4.52 16.73
N ILE A 134 6.54 -3.82 15.63
CA ILE A 134 7.00 -2.45 15.43
C ILE A 134 6.24 -1.48 16.34
N LEU A 135 4.92 -1.64 16.49
CA LEU A 135 4.09 -0.81 17.35
C LEU A 135 4.51 -0.90 18.84
N LYS A 136 5.04 -2.03 19.30
CA LYS A 136 5.57 -2.19 20.68
C LYS A 136 6.84 -1.37 20.91
N LEU A 137 7.50 -0.90 19.86
CA LEU A 137 8.72 -0.07 20.00
C LEU A 137 8.40 1.39 20.29
N ALA A 138 7.15 1.83 20.08
CA ALA A 138 6.74 3.21 20.30
C ALA A 138 6.88 3.60 21.78
N ASP A 139 7.44 4.78 22.03
CA ASP A 139 7.53 5.43 23.32
C ASP A 139 7.70 6.95 23.15
N ASP A 140 7.90 7.69 24.24
CA ASP A 140 8.05 9.15 24.22
C ASP A 140 9.21 9.66 23.34
N THR A 141 10.17 8.78 23.00
CA THR A 141 11.37 9.12 22.21
C THR A 141 11.32 8.59 20.77
N PHE A 142 10.42 7.66 20.48
CA PHE A 142 10.33 6.98 19.19
C PHE A 142 8.88 6.80 18.75
N LYS A 143 8.41 7.67 17.88
CA LYS A 143 7.08 7.59 17.29
C LYS A 143 7.00 6.51 16.23
N VAL A 144 5.87 5.82 16.14
CA VAL A 144 5.63 4.79 15.16
C VAL A 144 4.30 5.04 14.45
N SER A 145 4.36 5.13 13.12
CA SER A 145 3.18 5.16 12.25
C SER A 145 3.12 3.92 11.38
N VAL A 146 1.95 3.32 11.29
CA VAL A 146 1.66 2.18 10.41
C VAL A 146 0.65 2.61 9.37
N LEU A 147 1.08 2.73 8.12
CA LEU A 147 0.19 3.06 7.00
C LEU A 147 -0.38 1.77 6.41
N ARG A 148 -1.70 1.64 6.38
CA ARG A 148 -2.42 0.54 5.71
C ARG A 148 -3.11 1.05 4.44
N PRO A 149 -2.37 1.42 3.38
CA PRO A 149 -3.02 1.90 2.16
C PRO A 149 -3.90 0.81 1.55
N PRO A 150 -5.00 1.19 0.90
CA PRO A 150 -5.77 0.32 0.03
C PRO A 150 -5.00 0.09 -1.28
N MET A 151 -5.68 -0.20 -2.37
CA MET A 151 -5.03 -0.32 -3.67
C MET A 151 -4.39 1.01 -4.08
N VAL A 152 -3.06 1.02 -4.18
CA VAL A 152 -2.28 2.14 -4.72
C VAL A 152 -2.26 2.03 -6.24
N TYR A 153 -2.55 3.13 -6.94
CA TYR A 153 -2.53 3.17 -8.38
C TYR A 153 -1.93 4.50 -8.90
N GLY A 154 -1.51 4.49 -10.15
CA GLY A 154 -0.88 5.61 -10.81
C GLY A 154 -0.13 5.13 -12.05
N LYS A 155 0.57 6.03 -12.72
CA LYS A 155 1.37 5.70 -13.91
C LYS A 155 2.41 4.62 -13.56
N ASN A 156 2.46 3.55 -14.35
CA ASN A 156 3.38 2.42 -14.17
C ASN A 156 3.23 1.64 -12.84
N SER A 157 2.11 1.78 -12.12
CA SER A 157 1.91 1.04 -10.86
C SER A 157 1.88 -0.48 -11.10
N PRO A 158 2.63 -1.28 -10.31
CA PRO A 158 2.59 -2.73 -10.39
C PRO A 158 1.33 -3.23 -9.66
N GLY A 159 0.17 -3.28 -10.30
CA GLY A 159 -1.04 -3.64 -9.57
C GLY A 159 -2.08 -4.39 -10.38
N ASN A 160 -3.15 -4.81 -9.69
CA ASN A 160 -4.26 -5.54 -10.31
C ASN A 160 -5.07 -4.66 -11.26
N MET A 161 -5.11 -3.34 -11.03
CA MET A 161 -5.80 -2.43 -11.94
C MET A 161 -5.13 -2.40 -13.32
N THR A 162 -3.82 -2.32 -13.38
CA THR A 162 -3.06 -2.39 -14.64
C THR A 162 -3.32 -3.70 -15.38
N LYS A 163 -3.38 -4.82 -14.65
CA LYS A 163 -3.71 -6.13 -15.25
C LYS A 163 -5.14 -6.15 -15.80
N LEU A 164 -6.11 -5.58 -15.07
CA LEU A 164 -7.50 -5.48 -15.51
C LEU A 164 -7.62 -4.62 -16.76
N ILE A 165 -7.02 -3.43 -16.76
CA ILE A 165 -6.99 -2.53 -17.91
C ILE A 165 -6.43 -3.24 -19.14
N ASN A 166 -5.30 -3.94 -19.02
CA ASN A 166 -4.68 -4.67 -20.11
C ASN A 166 -5.56 -5.84 -20.61
N ALA A 167 -6.31 -6.50 -19.72
CA ALA A 167 -7.26 -7.52 -20.11
C ALA A 167 -8.43 -6.93 -20.92
N VAL A 168 -9.00 -5.79 -20.46
CA VAL A 168 -10.08 -5.10 -21.16
C VAL A 168 -9.65 -4.59 -22.53
N LYS A 169 -8.42 -4.08 -22.66
CA LYS A 169 -7.82 -3.70 -23.96
C LYS A 169 -7.77 -4.83 -24.98
N LYS A 170 -7.64 -6.08 -24.50
CA LYS A 170 -7.61 -7.27 -25.38
C LYS A 170 -9.00 -7.76 -25.74
N VAL A 171 -9.94 -7.73 -24.79
CA VAL A 171 -11.26 -8.34 -24.94
C VAL A 171 -12.28 -7.36 -25.54
N HIS A 172 -12.09 -6.05 -25.36
CA HIS A 172 -12.96 -4.96 -25.82
C HIS A 172 -14.41 -5.03 -25.30
N ILE A 173 -14.64 -5.75 -24.18
CA ILE A 173 -15.96 -5.88 -23.54
C ILE A 173 -15.77 -5.71 -22.03
N PHE A 174 -16.67 -4.94 -21.38
CA PHE A 174 -16.66 -4.79 -19.92
C PHE A 174 -18.09 -4.58 -19.38
N PRO A 175 -18.44 -5.17 -18.20
CA PRO A 175 -19.75 -4.96 -17.59
C PRO A 175 -19.87 -3.56 -16.97
N THR A 176 -21.11 -3.06 -16.89
CA THR A 176 -21.42 -1.73 -16.31
C THR A 176 -21.70 -1.80 -14.81
N LEU A 177 -21.31 -2.89 -14.15
CA LEU A 177 -21.57 -3.09 -12.73
C LEU A 177 -20.78 -2.08 -11.90
N LYS A 178 -21.50 -1.26 -11.12
CA LYS A 178 -20.92 -0.28 -10.21
C LYS A 178 -20.61 -0.91 -8.87
N ASN A 179 -19.52 -0.48 -8.29
CA ASN A 179 -19.04 -0.82 -6.96
C ASN A 179 -18.31 0.35 -6.33
N GLU A 180 -17.99 0.25 -5.05
CA GLU A 180 -17.25 1.25 -4.30
C GLU A 180 -16.05 0.61 -3.59
N ARG A 181 -14.86 1.11 -3.87
CA ARG A 181 -13.62 0.63 -3.27
C ARG A 181 -12.76 1.77 -2.81
N SER A 182 -12.21 1.66 -1.60
CA SER A 182 -11.10 2.53 -1.22
C SER A 182 -9.91 2.26 -2.12
N SER A 183 -9.28 3.33 -2.53
CA SER A 183 -8.08 3.35 -3.35
C SER A 183 -7.30 4.63 -3.05
N ILE A 184 -6.05 4.68 -3.46
CA ILE A 184 -5.23 5.88 -3.30
C ILE A 184 -4.33 6.05 -4.53
N THR A 185 -4.27 7.26 -5.06
CA THR A 185 -3.27 7.59 -6.09
C THR A 185 -1.89 7.65 -5.47
N ILE A 186 -0.85 7.42 -6.27
CA ILE A 186 0.52 7.52 -5.76
C ILE A 186 0.83 8.92 -5.24
N ASP A 187 0.33 9.97 -5.89
CA ASP A 187 0.52 11.35 -5.48
C ASP A 187 -0.16 11.62 -4.13
N LYS A 188 -1.43 11.20 -3.96
CA LYS A 188 -2.16 11.34 -2.69
C LYS A 188 -1.53 10.52 -1.56
N LEU A 189 -0.91 9.38 -1.89
CA LEU A 189 -0.15 8.61 -0.91
C LEU A 189 1.10 9.37 -0.47
N CYS A 190 1.83 10.00 -1.39
CA CYS A 190 2.98 10.84 -1.07
C CYS A 190 2.59 12.03 -0.17
N GLU A 191 1.47 12.72 -0.47
CA GLU A 191 0.92 13.76 0.41
C GLU A 191 0.62 13.20 1.81
N SER A 192 -0.07 12.05 1.89
CA SER A 192 -0.43 11.44 3.18
C SER A 192 0.79 11.03 4.00
N ILE A 193 1.86 10.57 3.35
CA ILE A 193 3.13 10.26 4.04
C ILE A 193 3.78 11.55 4.55
N LEU A 194 3.80 12.62 3.73
CA LEU A 194 4.33 13.91 4.12
C LEU A 194 3.56 14.50 5.30
N ASP A 195 2.22 14.45 5.29
CA ASP A 195 1.37 14.88 6.41
C ASP A 195 1.67 14.07 7.67
N THR A 196 1.89 12.75 7.53
CA THR A 196 2.28 11.87 8.64
C THR A 196 3.60 12.32 9.26
N ILE A 197 4.58 12.71 8.44
CA ILE A 197 5.88 13.23 8.89
C ILE A 197 5.75 14.58 9.58
N ASN A 198 4.96 15.50 9.02
CA ASN A 198 4.86 16.87 9.51
C ASN A 198 4.05 16.99 10.79
N GLU A 199 2.92 16.29 10.85
CA GLU A 199 2.04 16.26 12.01
C GLU A 199 2.48 15.21 13.05
N GLU A 200 3.55 14.46 12.75
CA GLU A 200 4.10 13.40 13.62
C GLU A 200 3.01 12.41 14.06
N LYS A 201 2.12 12.05 13.14
CA LYS A 201 1.01 11.12 13.41
C LYS A 201 1.53 9.78 13.89
N GLU A 202 0.83 9.18 14.85
CA GLU A 202 1.20 7.89 15.42
C GLU A 202 0.09 6.84 15.26
N GLY A 203 0.46 5.57 15.43
CA GLY A 203 -0.48 4.46 15.37
C GLY A 203 -0.87 4.05 13.96
N ILE A 204 -2.07 3.49 13.80
CA ILE A 204 -2.56 2.94 12.53
C ILE A 204 -3.28 4.02 11.75
N LEU A 205 -2.87 4.22 10.50
CA LEU A 205 -3.41 5.20 9.57
C LEU A 205 -3.97 4.49 8.33
N LEU A 206 -5.13 4.95 7.84
CA LEU A 206 -5.84 4.41 6.68
C LEU A 206 -5.88 5.43 5.54
N PRO A 207 -4.73 5.73 4.90
CA PRO A 207 -4.68 6.72 3.83
C PRO A 207 -5.52 6.26 2.63
N GLN A 208 -6.36 7.15 2.09
CA GLN A 208 -7.19 6.88 0.92
C GLN A 208 -7.52 8.18 0.16
N ASN A 209 -8.03 8.05 -1.05
CA ASN A 209 -8.60 9.18 -1.79
C ASN A 209 -9.88 9.67 -1.13
N ASP A 210 -10.23 10.94 -1.40
CA ASP A 210 -11.46 11.56 -0.90
C ASP A 210 -12.74 10.91 -1.45
N GLN A 211 -12.65 10.18 -2.56
CA GLN A 211 -13.78 9.48 -3.18
C GLN A 211 -13.46 8.01 -3.38
N TYR A 212 -14.46 7.15 -3.15
CA TYR A 212 -14.34 5.73 -3.49
C TYR A 212 -14.23 5.55 -5.00
N MET A 213 -13.39 4.62 -5.39
CA MET A 213 -13.22 4.25 -6.78
C MET A 213 -14.33 3.28 -7.21
N CYS A 214 -14.93 3.55 -8.37
CA CYS A 214 -15.75 2.58 -9.08
C CYS A 214 -14.92 1.91 -10.18
N THR A 215 -14.86 0.58 -10.18
CA THR A 215 -14.06 -0.16 -11.16
C THR A 215 -14.53 0.10 -12.59
N TYR A 216 -15.85 0.09 -12.83
CA TYR A 216 -16.41 0.40 -14.16
C TYR A 216 -16.02 1.80 -14.64
N ASP A 217 -16.21 2.82 -13.80
CA ASP A 217 -15.94 4.21 -14.19
C ASP A 217 -14.44 4.43 -14.44
N THR A 218 -13.58 3.77 -13.66
CA THR A 218 -12.11 3.81 -13.83
C THR A 218 -11.69 3.17 -15.16
N VAL A 219 -12.19 1.97 -15.46
CA VAL A 219 -11.93 1.31 -16.74
C VAL A 219 -12.43 2.15 -17.91
N ARG A 220 -13.65 2.68 -17.82
CA ARG A 220 -14.25 3.51 -18.87
C ARG A 220 -13.45 4.77 -19.15
N ARG A 221 -12.97 5.44 -18.10
CA ARG A 221 -12.10 6.64 -18.21
C ARG A 221 -10.81 6.27 -18.93
N GLN A 222 -10.11 5.22 -18.47
CA GLN A 222 -8.83 4.80 -19.04
C GLN A 222 -8.97 4.40 -20.52
N MET A 223 -10.03 3.68 -20.89
CA MET A 223 -10.26 3.31 -22.29
C MET A 223 -10.50 4.52 -23.18
N ARG A 224 -11.15 5.59 -22.67
CA ARG A 224 -11.33 6.85 -23.40
C ARG A 224 -9.99 7.59 -23.59
N GLU A 225 -9.19 7.67 -22.54
CA GLU A 225 -7.86 8.30 -22.57
C GLU A 225 -6.93 7.60 -23.58
N ASP A 226 -7.01 6.28 -23.64
CA ASP A 226 -6.24 5.46 -24.58
C ASP A 226 -6.85 5.39 -26.01
N ASN A 227 -8.00 6.05 -26.27
CA ASN A 227 -8.75 5.98 -27.51
C ASN A 227 -9.15 4.55 -27.94
N ILE A 228 -9.43 3.68 -26.96
CA ILE A 228 -9.81 2.28 -27.20
C ILE A 228 -11.34 2.14 -27.10
N LYS A 229 -11.96 1.60 -28.16
CA LYS A 229 -13.39 1.31 -28.17
C LYS A 229 -13.68 0.03 -27.38
N VAL A 230 -14.60 0.12 -26.42
CA VAL A 230 -15.05 -1.00 -25.59
C VAL A 230 -16.57 -1.02 -25.56
N VAL A 231 -17.15 -2.21 -25.68
CA VAL A 231 -18.60 -2.43 -25.55
C VAL A 231 -18.91 -2.63 -24.07
N TYR A 232 -19.79 -1.79 -23.53
CA TYR A 232 -20.21 -1.86 -22.13
C TYR A 232 -21.57 -2.55 -22.01
N ILE A 233 -21.63 -3.66 -21.26
CA ILE A 233 -22.80 -4.55 -21.21
C ILE A 233 -23.39 -4.56 -19.80
N SER A 234 -24.69 -4.27 -19.69
CA SER A 234 -25.44 -4.35 -18.43
C SER A 234 -26.16 -5.68 -18.20
N LEU A 235 -26.39 -6.44 -19.27
CA LEU A 235 -27.20 -7.68 -19.25
C LEU A 235 -26.69 -8.70 -18.21
N PHE A 236 -25.40 -8.78 -17.98
CA PHE A 236 -24.79 -9.72 -17.03
C PHE A 236 -24.68 -9.19 -15.60
N ASN A 237 -25.04 -7.93 -15.34
CA ASN A 237 -24.90 -7.33 -14.00
C ASN A 237 -25.64 -8.10 -12.90
N PRO A 238 -26.88 -8.60 -13.08
CA PRO A 238 -27.57 -9.40 -12.04
C PRO A 238 -26.80 -10.68 -11.69
N ILE A 239 -26.28 -11.37 -12.71
CA ILE A 239 -25.51 -12.60 -12.54
C ILE A 239 -24.19 -12.30 -11.81
N LEU A 240 -23.49 -11.25 -12.22
CA LEU A 240 -22.25 -10.84 -11.57
C LEU A 240 -22.47 -10.49 -10.09
N ARG A 241 -23.56 -9.80 -9.75
CA ARG A 241 -23.92 -9.51 -8.35
C ARG A 241 -24.10 -10.77 -7.51
N LEU A 242 -24.75 -11.79 -8.05
CA LEU A 242 -24.96 -13.08 -7.38
C LEU A 242 -23.63 -13.86 -7.16
N LEU A 243 -22.61 -13.57 -7.97
CA LEU A 243 -21.30 -14.22 -7.91
C LEU A 243 -20.31 -13.47 -7.01
N ILE A 244 -20.61 -12.24 -6.58
CA ILE A 244 -19.80 -11.52 -5.58
C ILE A 244 -19.84 -12.32 -4.27
N GLY A 245 -18.68 -12.50 -3.66
CA GLY A 245 -18.50 -13.35 -2.46
C GLY A 245 -18.31 -14.85 -2.76
N LYS A 246 -18.63 -15.30 -3.99
CA LYS A 246 -18.51 -16.71 -4.40
C LYS A 246 -17.37 -16.96 -5.38
N VAL A 247 -17.15 -16.05 -6.32
CA VAL A 247 -16.10 -16.17 -7.33
C VAL A 247 -15.03 -15.10 -7.10
N GLY A 248 -13.82 -15.53 -6.72
CA GLY A 248 -12.76 -14.65 -6.25
C GLY A 248 -12.38 -13.52 -7.23
N VAL A 249 -12.31 -13.80 -8.53
CA VAL A 249 -11.99 -12.76 -9.55
C VAL A 249 -13.12 -11.72 -9.66
N ILE A 250 -14.38 -12.16 -9.68
CA ILE A 250 -15.56 -11.28 -9.74
C ILE A 250 -15.63 -10.43 -8.46
N THR A 251 -15.43 -11.07 -7.30
CA THR A 251 -15.44 -10.41 -6.00
C THR A 251 -14.36 -9.34 -5.90
N LYS A 252 -13.14 -9.65 -6.32
CA LYS A 252 -12.02 -8.68 -6.33
C LYS A 252 -12.25 -7.51 -7.28
N THR A 253 -12.97 -7.74 -8.38
CA THR A 253 -13.21 -6.72 -9.41
C THR A 253 -14.41 -5.85 -9.07
N PHE A 254 -15.51 -6.44 -8.61
CA PHE A 254 -16.81 -5.78 -8.49
C PHE A 254 -17.38 -5.75 -7.04
N GLY A 255 -16.75 -6.41 -6.08
CA GLY A 255 -17.15 -6.33 -4.68
C GLY A 255 -16.75 -4.99 -4.06
N ASP A 256 -17.58 -4.50 -3.13
CA ASP A 256 -17.25 -3.32 -2.35
C ASP A 256 -16.19 -3.63 -1.29
N LEU A 257 -15.31 -2.68 -1.05
CA LEU A 257 -14.33 -2.78 0.02
C LEU A 257 -13.87 -1.36 0.40
N LYS A 258 -14.37 -0.85 1.52
CA LYS A 258 -14.24 0.57 1.86
C LYS A 258 -13.67 0.78 3.24
N TYR A 259 -12.78 1.73 3.36
CA TYR A 259 -12.41 2.36 4.62
C TYR A 259 -13.48 3.38 5.04
N GLU A 260 -13.62 3.56 6.35
CA GLU A 260 -14.29 4.70 6.93
C GLU A 260 -13.57 6.00 6.50
N ARG A 261 -14.33 7.10 6.38
CA ARG A 261 -13.82 8.44 6.01
C ARG A 261 -13.86 9.38 7.19
#